data_960b8dd914e8b9f63807c1e0f3fc92d3
#
_entry.id   960b8dd914e8b9f63807c1e0f3fc92d3
#
_cell.length_a   1.000
_cell.length_b   1.000
_cell.length_c   1.000
_cell.angle_alpha   90.00
_cell.angle_beta   90.00
_cell.angle_gamma   90.00
#
_symmetry.space_group_name_H-M   'P 1'
#
loop_
_entity.id
_entity.type
_entity.pdbx_description
1 polymer ?
#
loop_
_entity_poly.entity_id
_entity_poly.type
_entity_poly.pdbx_seq_one_letter_code
_entity_poly.pdbx_strand_id
1 'polypeptide(L)'
;KRQIIDAANEFMNDPDFVLTNTEKLDIPPIEQYSVRVGRANKLWVVGRLLARMSDEDQTIIFTNTKRMVDLLVQRLKKHRFDVEGIHGDLSQNQREKIISKFKNGESKVVIATDVAARGIDVDGITLVINYDVPDDVDNYVHRIGRTGRIGRKGEAWVLVGRDDLPQINKIAATHSLDIIATEAPDLPDGIDRDPVRKQEDNSEAADVFGMVPIKISTTDMSKYSIVELLISALNC
;
A
#
# COMPACT_ATOMS: atom_id res chain seq x y z
N LYS A 1 -8.93 20.26 10.38
CA LYS A 1 -9.82 21.17 9.58
C LYS A 1 -10.05 22.51 10.30
N ARG A 2 -10.42 22.56 11.59
CA ARG A 2 -10.66 23.80 12.33
C ARG A 2 -9.42 24.73 12.35
N GLN A 3 -8.25 24.20 12.65
CA GLN A 3 -6.99 24.97 12.71
C GLN A 3 -6.63 25.69 11.39
N ILE A 4 -6.98 25.09 10.24
CA ILE A 4 -6.73 25.69 8.93
C ILE A 4 -7.72 26.85 8.69
N ILE A 5 -8.97 26.70 9.08
CA ILE A 5 -9.99 27.75 8.99
C ILE A 5 -9.61 28.92 9.92
N ASP A 6 -9.17 28.61 11.14
CA ASP A 6 -8.74 29.61 12.11
C ASP A 6 -7.52 30.38 11.59
N ALA A 7 -6.52 29.69 11.02
CA ALA A 7 -5.37 30.33 10.39
C ALA A 7 -5.76 31.16 9.15
N ALA A 8 -6.68 30.69 8.31
CA ALA A 8 -7.15 31.45 7.15
C ALA A 8 -7.85 32.75 7.60
N ASN A 9 -8.67 32.70 8.64
CA ASN A 9 -9.34 33.87 9.19
C ASN A 9 -8.37 34.85 9.87
N GLU A 10 -7.23 34.38 10.38
CA GLU A 10 -6.20 35.21 11.02
C GLU A 10 -5.30 35.94 10.00
N PHE A 11 -4.97 35.27 8.89
CA PHE A 11 -3.96 35.78 7.94
C PHE A 11 -4.54 36.27 6.61
N MET A 12 -5.81 36.04 6.32
CA MET A 12 -6.46 36.46 5.06
C MET A 12 -7.57 37.48 5.32
N ASN A 13 -7.73 38.44 4.44
CA ASN A 13 -8.85 39.40 4.46
C ASN A 13 -10.05 38.79 3.71
N ASP A 14 -11.12 38.51 4.45
CA ASP A 14 -12.41 38.00 3.91
C ASP A 14 -12.25 36.82 2.94
N PRO A 15 -11.71 35.67 3.42
CA PRO A 15 -11.43 34.54 2.54
C PRO A 15 -12.74 33.85 2.11
N ASP A 16 -12.89 33.62 0.81
CA ASP A 16 -13.95 32.78 0.26
C ASP A 16 -13.67 31.30 0.58
N PHE A 17 -14.56 30.66 1.30
CA PHE A 17 -14.48 29.24 1.62
C PHE A 17 -15.17 28.40 0.54
N VAL A 18 -14.39 27.79 -0.34
CA VAL A 18 -14.89 26.76 -1.27
C VAL A 18 -14.80 25.40 -0.58
N LEU A 19 -15.92 24.95 -0.05
CA LEU A 19 -16.03 23.59 0.48
C LEU A 19 -16.26 22.63 -0.69
N THR A 20 -15.23 21.98 -1.16
CA THR A 20 -15.41 20.80 -1.99
C THR A 20 -15.93 19.66 -1.13
N ASN A 21 -16.95 18.96 -1.61
CA ASN A 21 -17.60 17.85 -0.91
C ASN A 21 -16.54 16.83 -0.50
N THR A 22 -16.19 16.80 0.79
CA THR A 22 -15.13 15.95 1.34
C THR A 22 -15.62 14.56 1.72
N GLU A 23 -16.84 14.20 1.35
CA GLU A 23 -17.45 12.94 1.80
C GLU A 23 -17.10 11.72 0.94
N LYS A 24 -16.49 11.93 -0.23
CA LYS A 24 -15.89 10.83 -1.02
C LYS A 24 -14.58 11.35 -1.62
N LEU A 25 -13.46 10.86 -1.10
CA LEU A 25 -12.23 10.88 -1.88
C LEU A 25 -12.55 10.15 -3.20
N ASP A 26 -12.44 10.83 -4.35
CA ASP A 26 -12.47 10.17 -5.65
C ASP A 26 -11.26 9.24 -5.72
N ILE A 27 -11.51 7.98 -5.32
CA ILE A 27 -10.50 6.93 -5.40
C ILE A 27 -10.44 6.53 -6.87
N PRO A 28 -9.29 6.69 -7.53
CA PRO A 28 -9.13 6.24 -8.91
C PRO A 28 -9.52 4.77 -9.05
N PRO A 29 -9.83 4.27 -10.26
CA PRO A 29 -10.12 2.86 -10.50
C PRO A 29 -8.85 2.02 -10.28
N ILE A 30 -8.55 1.72 -9.01
CA ILE A 30 -7.40 0.96 -8.56
C ILE A 30 -7.90 -0.40 -8.10
N GLU A 31 -7.35 -1.46 -8.68
CA GLU A 31 -7.56 -2.81 -8.19
C GLU A 31 -6.76 -3.00 -6.90
N GLN A 32 -7.43 -3.37 -5.82
CA GLN A 32 -6.83 -3.43 -4.50
C GLN A 32 -6.83 -4.86 -3.97
N TYR A 33 -5.65 -5.33 -3.56
CA TYR A 33 -5.43 -6.68 -3.10
C TYR A 33 -4.78 -6.72 -1.72
N SER A 34 -5.17 -7.68 -0.88
CA SER A 34 -4.50 -7.95 0.40
C SER A 34 -3.99 -9.39 0.42
N VAL A 35 -2.73 -9.55 0.84
CA VAL A 35 -2.10 -10.87 1.02
C VAL A 35 -1.78 -11.06 2.49
N ARG A 36 -2.34 -12.13 3.09
CA ARG A 36 -1.94 -12.54 4.45
C ARG A 36 -0.59 -13.25 4.38
N VAL A 37 0.41 -12.68 5.02
CA VAL A 37 1.77 -13.21 4.95
C VAL A 37 2.55 -12.94 6.23
N GLY A 38 3.25 -13.95 6.74
CA GLY A 38 4.18 -13.79 7.86
C GLY A 38 5.34 -12.85 7.51
N ARG A 39 5.85 -12.15 8.52
CA ARG A 39 6.94 -11.15 8.34
C ARG A 39 8.14 -11.69 7.55
N ALA A 40 8.49 -12.97 7.75
CA ALA A 40 9.61 -13.62 7.09
C ALA A 40 9.42 -13.74 5.56
N ASN A 41 8.18 -13.84 5.12
CA ASN A 41 7.81 -14.06 3.71
C ASN A 41 7.31 -12.82 2.97
N LYS A 42 7.19 -11.66 3.63
CA LYS A 42 6.81 -10.40 2.95
C LYS A 42 7.73 -10.08 1.76
N LEU A 43 9.04 -10.27 1.92
CA LEU A 43 10.00 -10.02 0.84
C LEU A 43 9.83 -10.97 -0.35
N TRP A 44 9.46 -12.23 -0.10
CA TRP A 44 9.14 -13.20 -1.14
C TRP A 44 7.93 -12.75 -1.97
N VAL A 45 6.84 -12.27 -1.32
CA VAL A 45 5.68 -11.71 -2.05
C VAL A 45 6.07 -10.49 -2.88
N VAL A 46 6.88 -9.58 -2.33
CA VAL A 46 7.41 -8.43 -3.09
C VAL A 46 8.18 -8.90 -4.32
N GLY A 47 9.06 -9.90 -4.17
CA GLY A 47 9.81 -10.47 -5.30
C GLY A 47 8.91 -10.99 -6.41
N ARG A 48 7.81 -11.68 -6.08
CA ARG A 48 6.82 -12.15 -7.05
C ARG A 48 6.07 -11.01 -7.74
N LEU A 49 5.67 -10.00 -6.98
CA LEU A 49 5.02 -8.81 -7.54
C LEU A 49 5.93 -8.08 -8.53
N LEU A 50 7.20 -7.88 -8.15
CA LEU A 50 8.18 -7.23 -9.02
C LEU A 50 8.55 -8.06 -10.25
N ALA A 51 8.52 -9.39 -10.16
CA ALA A 51 8.77 -10.28 -11.30
C ALA A 51 7.69 -10.19 -12.40
N ARG A 52 6.50 -9.68 -12.08
CA ARG A 52 5.39 -9.48 -13.03
C ARG A 52 5.50 -8.17 -13.82
N MET A 53 6.42 -7.28 -13.43
CA MET A 53 6.55 -5.97 -14.05
C MET A 53 7.13 -6.09 -15.46
N SER A 54 6.56 -5.30 -16.37
CA SER A 54 7.13 -5.04 -17.70
C SER A 54 8.17 -3.91 -17.63
N ASP A 55 8.87 -3.69 -18.74
CA ASP A 55 9.85 -2.59 -18.84
C ASP A 55 9.20 -1.18 -18.75
N GLU A 56 7.89 -1.08 -18.94
CA GLU A 56 7.16 0.19 -18.86
C GLU A 56 6.60 0.48 -17.48
N ASP A 57 6.59 -0.53 -16.59
CA ASP A 57 5.97 -0.40 -15.28
C ASP A 57 6.89 0.28 -14.28
N GLN A 58 6.29 1.03 -13.37
CA GLN A 58 6.95 1.63 -12.23
C GLN A 58 6.24 1.27 -10.93
N THR A 59 7.01 0.96 -9.91
CA THR A 59 6.49 0.55 -8.60
C THR A 59 6.95 1.48 -7.49
N ILE A 60 6.03 1.80 -6.58
CA ILE A 60 6.38 2.39 -5.29
C ILE A 60 6.04 1.40 -4.17
N ILE A 61 7.00 1.20 -3.26
CA ILE A 61 6.84 0.34 -2.07
C ILE A 61 6.84 1.22 -0.83
N PHE A 62 5.77 1.16 -0.05
CA PHE A 62 5.62 1.92 1.18
C PHE A 62 5.99 1.11 2.42
N THR A 63 6.76 1.72 3.31
CA THR A 63 7.07 1.20 4.65
C THR A 63 6.82 2.26 5.71
N ASN A 64 6.59 1.84 6.96
CA ASN A 64 6.34 2.78 8.06
C ASN A 64 7.62 3.41 8.63
N THR A 65 8.81 2.82 8.36
CA THR A 65 10.06 3.30 8.97
C THR A 65 11.21 3.43 7.96
N LYS A 66 12.08 4.43 8.17
CA LYS A 66 13.31 4.63 7.37
C LYS A 66 14.25 3.42 7.42
N ARG A 67 14.38 2.75 8.58
CA ARG A 67 15.19 1.53 8.71
C ARG A 67 14.68 0.39 7.82
N MET A 68 13.36 0.29 7.63
CA MET A 68 12.78 -0.71 6.75
C MET A 68 13.05 -0.35 5.28
N VAL A 69 13.02 0.94 4.91
CA VAL A 69 13.45 1.38 3.57
C VAL A 69 14.85 0.88 3.26
N ASP A 70 15.83 1.19 4.13
CA ASP A 70 17.24 0.80 3.93
C ASP A 70 17.40 -0.73 3.85
N LEU A 71 16.72 -1.46 4.75
CA LEU A 71 16.75 -2.91 4.78
C LEU A 71 16.21 -3.53 3.50
N LEU A 72 15.07 -3.03 3.00
CA LEU A 72 14.46 -3.52 1.76
C LEU A 72 15.31 -3.20 0.54
N VAL A 73 15.86 -1.98 0.46
CA VAL A 73 16.81 -1.60 -0.60
C VAL A 73 17.99 -2.57 -0.63
N GLN A 74 18.63 -2.81 0.52
CA GLN A 74 19.76 -3.72 0.61
C GLN A 74 19.40 -5.13 0.18
N ARG A 75 18.26 -5.66 0.65
CA ARG A 75 17.82 -7.02 0.36
C ARG A 75 17.43 -7.20 -1.11
N LEU A 76 16.64 -6.27 -1.67
CA LEU A 76 16.21 -6.36 -3.07
C LEU A 76 17.38 -6.19 -4.04
N LYS A 77 18.34 -5.29 -3.76
CA LYS A 77 19.59 -5.18 -4.54
C LYS A 77 20.41 -6.49 -4.52
N LYS A 78 20.44 -7.19 -3.39
CA LYS A 78 21.08 -8.52 -3.28
C LYS A 78 20.41 -9.56 -4.20
N HIS A 79 19.11 -9.42 -4.44
CA HIS A 79 18.34 -10.23 -5.37
C HIS A 79 18.31 -9.65 -6.81
N ARG A 80 19.21 -8.69 -7.12
CA ARG A 80 19.39 -8.05 -8.44
C ARG A 80 18.22 -7.19 -8.93
N PHE A 81 17.34 -6.76 -8.02
CA PHE A 81 16.36 -5.73 -8.37
C PHE A 81 17.01 -4.35 -8.33
N ASP A 82 16.73 -3.54 -9.37
CA ASP A 82 17.14 -2.13 -9.37
C ASP A 82 16.11 -1.30 -8.59
N VAL A 83 16.49 -0.90 -7.38
CA VAL A 83 15.61 -0.20 -6.44
C VAL A 83 16.33 0.98 -5.80
N GLU A 84 15.62 2.06 -5.57
CA GLU A 84 16.10 3.22 -4.83
C GLU A 84 15.26 3.46 -3.58
N GLY A 85 15.87 4.02 -2.52
CA GLY A 85 15.19 4.30 -1.26
C GLY A 85 15.04 5.79 -1.01
N ILE A 86 13.86 6.21 -0.52
CA ILE A 86 13.61 7.62 -0.15
C ILE A 86 13.07 7.70 1.27
N HIS A 87 13.81 8.36 2.17
CA HIS A 87 13.40 8.62 3.55
C HIS A 87 13.96 9.96 4.07
N GLY A 88 13.54 10.35 5.26
CA GLY A 88 13.82 11.69 5.80
C GLY A 88 15.28 12.01 6.07
N ASP A 89 16.19 11.02 6.11
CA ASP A 89 17.61 11.26 6.36
C ASP A 89 18.41 11.60 5.08
N LEU A 90 17.76 11.51 3.90
CA LEU A 90 18.41 11.92 2.66
C LEU A 90 18.48 13.44 2.55
N SER A 91 19.61 13.94 2.02
CA SER A 91 19.70 15.33 1.63
C SER A 91 18.73 15.64 0.48
N GLN A 92 18.33 16.91 0.36
CA GLN A 92 17.42 17.33 -0.71
C GLN A 92 17.97 16.98 -2.10
N ASN A 93 19.27 17.16 -2.33
CA ASN A 93 19.92 16.83 -3.61
C ASN A 93 19.87 15.33 -3.92
N GLN A 94 20.06 14.47 -2.91
CA GLN A 94 19.95 13.01 -3.08
C GLN A 94 18.51 12.60 -3.44
N ARG A 95 17.54 13.19 -2.73
CA ARG A 95 16.13 12.94 -2.99
C ARG A 95 15.72 13.34 -4.40
N GLU A 96 16.09 14.55 -4.84
CA GLU A 96 15.79 15.05 -6.19
C GLU A 96 16.41 14.17 -7.27
N LYS A 97 17.64 13.71 -7.07
CA LYS A 97 18.32 12.80 -8.00
C LYS A 97 17.57 11.47 -8.14
N ILE A 98 17.09 10.88 -7.03
CA ILE A 98 16.33 9.64 -7.06
C ILE A 98 14.97 9.85 -7.75
N ILE A 99 14.27 10.93 -7.41
CA ILE A 99 12.98 11.27 -8.02
C ILE A 99 13.15 11.50 -9.53
N SER A 100 14.23 12.19 -9.95
CA SER A 100 14.51 12.40 -11.38
C SER A 100 14.75 11.09 -12.11
N LYS A 101 15.56 10.19 -11.57
CA LYS A 101 15.78 8.86 -12.14
C LYS A 101 14.47 8.06 -12.27
N PHE A 102 13.64 8.13 -11.23
CA PHE A 102 12.35 7.45 -11.23
C PHE A 102 11.40 8.05 -12.27
N LYS A 103 11.29 9.38 -12.37
CA LYS A 103 10.50 10.07 -13.40
C LYS A 103 10.93 9.73 -14.82
N ASN A 104 12.23 9.61 -15.07
CA ASN A 104 12.79 9.30 -16.37
C ASN A 104 12.72 7.79 -16.71
N GLY A 105 12.23 6.95 -15.79
CA GLY A 105 12.18 5.51 -15.97
C GLY A 105 13.54 4.80 -15.88
N GLU A 106 14.58 5.51 -15.44
CA GLU A 106 15.92 4.94 -15.20
C GLU A 106 15.93 4.01 -13.99
N SER A 107 15.12 4.31 -12.95
CA SER A 107 14.82 3.41 -11.85
C SER A 107 13.35 3.02 -11.91
N LYS A 108 13.05 1.74 -11.75
CA LYS A 108 11.69 1.20 -11.86
C LYS A 108 10.99 1.02 -10.53
N VAL A 109 11.76 0.96 -9.45
CA VAL A 109 11.23 0.69 -8.12
C VAL A 109 11.78 1.69 -7.11
N VAL A 110 10.87 2.36 -6.41
CA VAL A 110 11.21 3.25 -5.28
C VAL A 110 10.58 2.71 -4.00
N ILE A 111 11.35 2.68 -2.92
CA ILE A 111 10.90 2.32 -1.59
C ILE A 111 10.89 3.58 -0.74
N ALA A 112 9.77 3.91 -0.10
CA ALA A 112 9.64 5.17 0.60
C ALA A 112 8.81 5.07 1.89
N THR A 113 9.04 6.02 2.81
CA THR A 113 8.12 6.31 3.91
C THR A 113 7.06 7.32 3.44
N ASP A 114 5.91 7.38 4.12
CA ASP A 114 4.80 8.30 3.78
C ASP A 114 5.26 9.75 3.66
N VAL A 115 6.03 10.23 4.64
CA VAL A 115 6.53 11.61 4.67
C VAL A 115 7.45 11.89 3.49
N ALA A 116 8.31 10.95 3.15
CA ALA A 116 9.26 11.11 2.06
C ALA A 116 8.62 10.94 0.68
N ALA A 117 7.53 10.20 0.58
CA ALA A 117 6.79 10.04 -0.66
C ALA A 117 5.91 11.25 -1.02
N ARG A 118 5.69 12.18 -0.08
CA ARG A 118 4.96 13.43 -0.38
C ARG A 118 5.71 14.23 -1.44
N GLY A 119 4.99 14.63 -2.48
CA GLY A 119 5.57 15.36 -3.61
C GLY A 119 6.30 14.50 -4.64
N ILE A 120 6.28 13.16 -4.51
CA ILE A 120 6.59 12.28 -5.64
C ILE A 120 5.37 12.33 -6.57
N ASP A 121 5.46 13.19 -7.57
CA ASP A 121 4.47 13.30 -8.64
C ASP A 121 5.04 12.64 -9.89
N VAL A 122 4.65 11.38 -10.08
CA VAL A 122 5.07 10.54 -11.20
C VAL A 122 3.83 9.85 -11.76
N ASP A 123 3.57 10.08 -13.03
CA ASP A 123 2.36 9.62 -13.71
C ASP A 123 2.44 8.16 -14.17
N GLY A 124 3.60 7.55 -14.08
CA GLY A 124 3.89 6.21 -14.60
C GLY A 124 3.75 5.07 -13.59
N ILE A 125 3.35 5.35 -12.35
CA ILE A 125 3.26 4.30 -11.32
C ILE A 125 2.08 3.40 -11.63
N THR A 126 2.36 2.13 -11.93
CA THR A 126 1.36 1.10 -12.21
C THR A 126 1.07 0.24 -10.99
N LEU A 127 2.05 0.08 -10.09
CA LEU A 127 1.97 -0.79 -8.92
C LEU A 127 2.34 -0.05 -7.64
N VAL A 128 1.46 -0.12 -6.65
CA VAL A 128 1.73 0.32 -5.26
C VAL A 128 1.77 -0.90 -4.35
N ILE A 129 2.85 -1.06 -3.59
CA ILE A 129 2.97 -2.12 -2.59
C ILE A 129 3.04 -1.48 -1.19
N ASN A 130 2.04 -1.73 -0.36
CA ASN A 130 2.10 -1.43 1.06
C ASN A 130 2.79 -2.60 1.78
N TYR A 131 4.12 -2.54 1.92
CA TYR A 131 4.90 -3.55 2.66
C TYR A 131 4.50 -3.58 4.14
N ASP A 132 4.27 -2.41 4.72
CA ASP A 132 3.67 -2.25 6.04
C ASP A 132 2.29 -1.60 5.90
N VAL A 133 1.30 -2.12 6.63
CA VAL A 133 -0.01 -1.48 6.75
C VAL A 133 0.19 -0.10 7.39
N PRO A 134 -0.36 0.98 6.83
CA PRO A 134 -0.21 2.31 7.40
C PRO A 134 -0.92 2.43 8.75
N ASP A 135 -0.31 3.17 9.68
CA ASP A 135 -0.88 3.41 11.01
C ASP A 135 -2.12 4.32 10.95
N ASP A 136 -2.14 5.24 9.98
CA ASP A 136 -3.25 6.16 9.72
C ASP A 136 -4.07 5.68 8.51
N VAL A 137 -5.41 5.66 8.68
CA VAL A 137 -6.33 5.22 7.62
C VAL A 137 -6.28 6.09 6.36
N ASP A 138 -6.11 7.41 6.52
CA ASP A 138 -6.04 8.34 5.39
C ASP A 138 -4.74 8.14 4.58
N ASN A 139 -3.65 7.72 5.23
CA ASN A 139 -2.39 7.42 4.56
C ASN A 139 -2.54 6.27 3.55
N TYR A 140 -3.41 5.29 3.80
CA TYR A 140 -3.66 4.22 2.84
C TYR A 140 -4.15 4.77 1.50
N VAL A 141 -5.15 5.65 1.53
CA VAL A 141 -5.71 6.29 0.31
C VAL A 141 -4.66 7.16 -0.38
N HIS A 142 -3.87 7.91 0.38
CA HIS A 142 -2.77 8.71 -0.17
C HIS A 142 -1.69 7.85 -0.84
N ARG A 143 -1.41 6.65 -0.30
CA ARG A 143 -0.44 5.71 -0.89
C ARG A 143 -0.98 5.13 -2.19
N ILE A 144 -2.19 4.55 -2.19
CA ILE A 144 -2.76 3.95 -3.39
C ILE A 144 -3.04 4.99 -4.48
N GLY A 145 -3.38 6.23 -4.11
CA GLY A 145 -3.55 7.35 -5.05
C GLY A 145 -2.27 7.78 -5.78
N ARG A 146 -1.14 7.06 -5.60
CA ARG A 146 0.05 7.22 -6.44
C ARG A 146 -0.08 6.48 -7.76
N THR A 147 -0.95 5.50 -7.87
CA THR A 147 -1.28 4.79 -9.11
C THR A 147 -2.69 5.14 -9.60
N GLY A 148 -3.11 4.59 -10.72
CA GLY A 148 -4.45 4.80 -11.29
C GLY A 148 -4.69 6.19 -11.87
N ARG A 149 -3.63 6.95 -12.19
CA ARG A 149 -3.73 8.31 -12.72
C ARG A 149 -3.86 8.33 -14.25
N ILE A 150 -4.48 9.39 -14.78
CA ILE A 150 -4.54 9.71 -16.23
C ILE A 150 -5.11 8.54 -17.05
N GLY A 151 -6.20 7.90 -16.56
CA GLY A 151 -6.89 6.84 -17.31
C GLY A 151 -6.12 5.51 -17.41
N ARG A 152 -4.99 5.36 -16.70
CA ARG A 152 -4.27 4.08 -16.57
C ARG A 152 -4.86 3.26 -15.43
N LYS A 153 -4.94 1.94 -15.64
CA LYS A 153 -5.27 1.01 -14.55
C LYS A 153 -4.13 1.00 -13.54
N GLY A 154 -4.49 1.05 -12.26
CA GLY A 154 -3.55 0.95 -11.16
C GLY A 154 -3.79 -0.32 -10.34
N GLU A 155 -2.73 -0.87 -9.80
CA GLU A 155 -2.77 -2.02 -8.92
C GLU A 155 -2.17 -1.65 -7.55
N ALA A 156 -2.85 -2.00 -6.46
CA ALA A 156 -2.38 -1.74 -5.10
C ALA A 156 -2.43 -3.02 -4.26
N TRP A 157 -1.32 -3.38 -3.65
CA TRP A 157 -1.18 -4.56 -2.79
C TRP A 157 -0.83 -4.16 -1.36
N VAL A 158 -1.43 -4.84 -0.38
CA VAL A 158 -1.08 -4.67 1.02
C VAL A 158 -0.69 -6.02 1.64
N LEU A 159 0.49 -6.06 2.29
CA LEU A 159 1.04 -7.25 2.92
C LEU A 159 0.66 -7.27 4.40
N VAL A 160 -0.35 -8.05 4.72
CA VAL A 160 -1.01 -8.07 6.03
C VAL A 160 -0.41 -9.15 6.91
N GLY A 161 0.26 -8.76 7.98
CA GLY A 161 0.67 -9.65 9.05
C GLY A 161 -0.50 -10.01 9.98
N ARG A 162 -0.25 -10.92 10.94
CA ARG A 162 -1.28 -11.36 11.87
C ARG A 162 -1.85 -10.18 12.70
N ASP A 163 -0.98 -9.30 13.14
CA ASP A 163 -1.33 -8.17 14.00
C ASP A 163 -1.92 -6.97 13.24
N ASP A 164 -1.81 -6.99 11.90
CA ASP A 164 -2.25 -5.89 11.03
C ASP A 164 -3.75 -5.98 10.67
N LEU A 165 -4.41 -7.13 10.93
CA LEU A 165 -5.82 -7.38 10.53
C LEU A 165 -6.81 -6.32 11.06
N PRO A 166 -6.77 -5.91 12.34
CA PRO A 166 -7.69 -4.88 12.82
C PRO A 166 -7.52 -3.55 12.08
N GLN A 167 -6.28 -3.20 11.75
CA GLN A 167 -5.99 -1.93 11.08
C GLN A 167 -6.47 -1.95 9.62
N ILE A 168 -6.21 -3.03 8.86
CA ILE A 168 -6.68 -3.10 7.47
C ILE A 168 -8.21 -3.14 7.38
N ASN A 169 -8.89 -3.82 8.30
CA ASN A 169 -10.35 -3.82 8.37
C ASN A 169 -10.90 -2.41 8.67
N LYS A 170 -10.26 -1.67 9.58
CA LYS A 170 -10.60 -0.29 9.88
C LYS A 170 -10.43 0.62 8.64
N ILE A 171 -9.33 0.46 7.90
CA ILE A 171 -9.06 1.20 6.65
C ILE A 171 -10.16 0.92 5.63
N ALA A 172 -10.48 -0.35 5.37
CA ALA A 172 -11.50 -0.74 4.42
C ALA A 172 -12.87 -0.18 4.77
N ALA A 173 -13.25 -0.27 6.05
CA ALA A 173 -14.55 0.23 6.54
C ALA A 173 -14.65 1.77 6.47
N THR A 174 -13.59 2.50 6.85
CA THR A 174 -13.60 3.96 6.92
C THR A 174 -13.79 4.60 5.54
N HIS A 175 -13.17 4.02 4.51
CA HIS A 175 -13.17 4.57 3.16
C HIS A 175 -14.07 3.78 2.19
N SER A 176 -14.84 2.81 2.70
CA SER A 176 -15.69 1.92 1.88
C SER A 176 -14.91 1.29 0.71
N LEU A 177 -13.69 0.78 1.01
CA LEU A 177 -12.82 0.20 0.01
C LEU A 177 -13.14 -1.28 -0.21
N ASP A 178 -13.09 -1.71 -1.46
CA ASP A 178 -13.13 -3.11 -1.84
C ASP A 178 -11.68 -3.64 -1.98
N ILE A 179 -11.16 -4.25 -0.91
CA ILE A 179 -9.82 -4.83 -0.89
C ILE A 179 -9.97 -6.35 -0.99
N ILE A 180 -9.61 -6.90 -2.14
CA ILE A 180 -9.76 -8.33 -2.43
C ILE A 180 -8.69 -9.12 -1.68
N ALA A 181 -9.11 -10.02 -0.77
CA ALA A 181 -8.19 -10.94 -0.12
C ALA A 181 -7.75 -12.03 -1.11
N THR A 182 -6.45 -12.22 -1.26
CA THR A 182 -5.87 -13.18 -2.19
C THR A 182 -4.58 -13.80 -1.65
N GLU A 183 -4.08 -14.80 -2.34
CA GLU A 183 -2.75 -15.36 -2.11
C GLU A 183 -1.66 -14.51 -2.82
N ALA A 184 -0.41 -14.83 -2.55
CA ALA A 184 0.69 -14.24 -3.30
C ALA A 184 0.53 -14.59 -4.80
N PRO A 185 0.79 -13.64 -5.72
CA PRO A 185 0.60 -13.88 -7.14
C PRO A 185 1.53 -15.00 -7.64
N ASP A 186 1.08 -15.72 -8.66
CA ASP A 186 1.93 -16.66 -9.36
C ASP A 186 3.08 -15.96 -10.09
N LEU A 187 4.14 -16.72 -10.34
CA LEU A 187 5.21 -16.23 -11.20
C LEU A 187 4.73 -16.15 -12.65
N PRO A 188 5.21 -15.17 -13.41
CA PRO A 188 4.97 -15.12 -14.85
C PRO A 188 5.49 -16.35 -15.58
N ASP A 189 4.88 -16.69 -16.69
CA ASP A 189 5.32 -17.77 -17.56
C ASP A 189 6.80 -17.60 -17.95
N GLY A 190 7.55 -18.69 -17.88
CA GLY A 190 8.98 -18.70 -18.18
C GLY A 190 9.91 -18.35 -17.01
N ILE A 191 9.36 -18.04 -15.83
CA ILE A 191 10.13 -17.85 -14.60
C ILE A 191 9.96 -19.08 -13.71
N ASP A 192 10.92 -20.00 -13.75
CA ASP A 192 10.86 -21.28 -13.03
C ASP A 192 11.22 -21.18 -11.54
N ARG A 193 11.78 -20.06 -11.10
CA ARG A 193 12.27 -19.89 -9.72
C ARG A 193 11.86 -18.54 -9.16
N ASP A 194 11.41 -18.56 -7.92
CA ASP A 194 11.17 -17.35 -7.16
C ASP A 194 12.46 -16.49 -7.09
N PRO A 195 12.40 -15.19 -7.45
CA PRO A 195 13.54 -14.29 -7.34
C PRO A 195 13.99 -14.12 -5.89
N VAL A 196 13.07 -14.28 -4.94
CA VAL A 196 13.33 -14.32 -3.51
C VAL A 196 12.80 -15.63 -2.95
N ARG A 197 13.64 -16.41 -2.25
CA ARG A 197 13.23 -17.70 -1.70
C ARG A 197 12.19 -17.52 -0.59
N LYS A 198 11.08 -18.27 -0.67
CA LYS A 198 10.13 -18.42 0.42
C LYS A 198 10.79 -19.12 1.61
N GLN A 199 10.61 -18.59 2.81
CA GLN A 199 11.06 -19.24 4.03
C GLN A 199 10.02 -20.27 4.49
N GLU A 200 10.48 -21.40 5.00
CA GLU A 200 9.59 -22.35 5.64
C GLU A 200 9.05 -21.70 6.92
N ASP A 201 7.72 -21.56 7.00
CA ASP A 201 7.07 -21.13 8.22
C ASP A 201 7.10 -22.32 9.21
N ASN A 202 8.06 -22.29 10.11
CA ASN A 202 8.10 -23.26 11.24
C ASN A 202 7.04 -22.97 12.30
N SER A 203 6.06 -22.13 12.01
CA SER A 203 4.92 -21.89 12.88
C SER A 203 3.80 -22.85 12.53
N GLU A 204 3.67 -23.94 13.26
CA GLU A 204 2.49 -24.82 13.27
C GLU A 204 1.14 -24.10 13.56
N ALA A 205 1.17 -22.78 13.64
CA ALA A 205 0.02 -21.92 13.90
C ALA A 205 -0.67 -21.36 12.63
N ALA A 206 -0.20 -21.68 11.43
CA ALA A 206 -0.77 -21.12 10.21
C ALA A 206 -2.08 -21.82 9.76
N ASP A 207 -2.32 -23.04 10.24
CA ASP A 207 -3.42 -23.88 9.72
C ASP A 207 -4.72 -23.86 10.54
N VAL A 208 -4.81 -23.11 11.64
CA VAL A 208 -5.99 -23.18 12.54
C VAL A 208 -7.09 -22.17 12.16
N PHE A 209 -6.83 -21.22 11.30
CA PHE A 209 -7.89 -20.32 10.80
C PHE A 209 -8.10 -20.53 9.31
N GLY A 210 -9.04 -21.44 9.01
CA GLY A 210 -9.56 -21.67 7.65
C GLY A 210 -9.85 -20.33 6.96
N MET A 211 -9.39 -20.22 5.72
CA MET A 211 -9.71 -19.11 4.83
C MET A 211 -11.22 -18.99 4.69
N VAL A 212 -11.82 -18.05 5.39
CA VAL A 212 -13.13 -17.54 4.98
C VAL A 212 -12.84 -16.25 4.22
N PRO A 213 -13.08 -16.18 2.92
CA PRO A 213 -13.01 -14.91 2.21
C PRO A 213 -14.15 -14.05 2.75
N ILE A 214 -13.82 -13.05 3.54
CA ILE A 214 -14.79 -12.03 3.96
C ILE A 214 -15.00 -11.13 2.75
N LYS A 215 -15.95 -11.51 1.89
CA LYS A 215 -16.57 -10.57 0.97
C LYS A 215 -17.43 -9.63 1.82
N ILE A 216 -16.90 -8.51 2.20
CA ILE A 216 -17.71 -7.40 2.72
C ILE A 216 -18.34 -6.74 1.50
N SER A 217 -19.46 -7.28 1.04
CA SER A 217 -20.34 -6.60 0.10
C SER A 217 -20.99 -5.43 0.85
N THR A 218 -20.72 -4.23 0.43
CA THR A 218 -21.26 -2.98 0.99
C THR A 218 -22.80 -2.88 0.89
N THR A 219 -23.48 -3.85 0.30
CA THR A 219 -24.93 -3.82 0.06
C THR A 219 -25.76 -4.37 1.22
N ASP A 220 -25.16 -4.96 2.25
CA ASP A 220 -25.93 -5.67 3.29
C ASP A 220 -25.68 -5.18 4.74
N MET A 221 -24.97 -4.07 4.93
CA MET A 221 -24.65 -3.53 6.26
C MET A 221 -25.85 -2.88 6.99
N SER A 222 -27.01 -2.76 6.36
CA SER A 222 -28.18 -2.12 6.98
C SER A 222 -29.01 -3.07 7.86
N LYS A 223 -28.69 -4.36 7.95
CA LYS A 223 -29.53 -5.37 8.61
C LYS A 223 -28.97 -5.99 9.88
N TYR A 224 -27.70 -5.79 10.20
CA TYR A 224 -27.09 -6.43 11.39
C TYR A 224 -26.44 -5.41 12.32
N SER A 225 -26.74 -5.48 13.62
CA SER A 225 -26.02 -4.70 14.62
C SER A 225 -24.60 -5.29 14.81
N ILE A 226 -23.64 -4.43 15.14
CA ILE A 226 -22.23 -4.81 15.39
C ILE A 226 -22.09 -5.95 16.41
N VAL A 227 -23.09 -6.10 17.31
CA VAL A 227 -23.11 -7.13 18.34
C VAL A 227 -23.41 -8.53 17.76
N GLU A 228 -24.27 -8.63 16.73
CA GLU A 228 -24.63 -9.92 16.11
C GLU A 228 -23.49 -10.47 15.25
N LEU A 229 -22.68 -9.57 14.63
CA LEU A 229 -21.48 -9.97 13.88
C LEU A 229 -20.37 -10.52 14.80
N LEU A 230 -20.24 -9.98 16.02
CA LEU A 230 -19.28 -10.48 17.01
C LEU A 230 -19.68 -11.83 17.62
N ILE A 231 -20.98 -12.09 17.79
CA ILE A 231 -21.48 -13.37 18.32
C ILE A 231 -21.35 -14.49 17.30
N SER A 232 -21.52 -14.22 16.02
CA SER A 232 -21.31 -15.19 14.95
C SER A 232 -19.86 -15.61 14.76
N ALA A 233 -18.91 -14.71 15.05
CA ALA A 233 -17.48 -14.98 14.96
C ALA A 233 -16.89 -15.75 16.16
N LEU A 234 -17.65 -15.84 17.28
CA LEU A 234 -17.22 -16.53 18.49
C LEU A 234 -17.80 -17.96 18.65
N ASN A 235 -18.74 -18.34 17.76
CA ASN A 235 -19.44 -19.64 17.80
C ASN A 235 -19.11 -20.54 16.60
N CYS A 236 -18.00 -20.29 15.89
CA CYS A 236 -17.45 -21.20 14.88
C CYS A 236 -16.06 -21.66 15.27
#